data_0306a7585d7f996890378d18ae4e13d7
#
_entry.id   0306a7585d7f996890378d18ae4e13d7
#
_cell.length_a   1.000
_cell.length_b   1.000
_cell.length_c   1.000
_cell.angle_alpha   90.00
_cell.angle_beta   90.00
_cell.angle_gamma   90.00
#
_symmetry.space_group_name_H-M   'P 1'
#
loop_
_entity.id
_entity.type
_entity.pdbx_description
1 polymer ?
#
loop_
_entity_poly.entity_id
_entity_poly.type
_entity_poly.pdbx_seq_one_letter_code
_entity_poly.pdbx_strand_id
1 'polypeptide(L)'
;MFSAKVSVSLQPKSRDTTVFMHTIYNQIAYLIDFIFQIFSLFFRHPRMKFLRFVKGQQGLLNHIIANERATGDERPTLWVHASSLGEYNVAKPIVRRLHESGRWRIVLTVFSPSGLDYLKRYRQHVDAVYALPLDKPRNVRRFLDTVKPQRAVFIISEYWVNYLYELGKREIPTYLVSANITERAPFMHWYGGLWRRQLKTYTHFFVLNEASQKRLQRIGFTNVTVTGDPLFDNARKVARSPYENPIIEHFVNGGKVFIAGSIHDKQDLEMVATVANRHQDTRFILVPHEISPENILRIKKRLLCQAHRYSHCTPETDFSKTQVLIIDFMGALASIYRYARWAYVGGGFTPYLHSIIEATAYGLPVAYGPRIERKPTAQELAELGVGRIVENAEQLDDWFAELKDNEKRLEKISQTARDYMKRHEGATESIVATISTHEG
;
A
#
# COMPACT_ATOMS: atom_id res chain seq x y z
N MET A 1 32.76 34.52 19.20
CA MET A 1 32.76 33.90 17.85
C MET A 1 31.32 33.73 17.42
N PHE A 2 30.85 34.61 16.54
CA PHE A 2 29.49 34.63 16.05
C PHE A 2 29.31 33.59 14.94
N SER A 3 28.46 32.59 15.15
CA SER A 3 27.99 31.68 14.09
C SER A 3 26.81 32.34 13.41
N ALA A 4 27.02 32.88 12.22
CA ALA A 4 25.98 33.41 11.38
C ALA A 4 25.14 32.26 10.82
N LYS A 5 23.90 32.10 11.30
CA LYS A 5 22.87 31.29 10.66
C LYS A 5 22.49 31.98 9.34
N VAL A 6 22.94 31.44 8.23
CA VAL A 6 22.46 31.84 6.91
C VAL A 6 21.02 31.34 6.78
N SER A 7 20.07 32.20 7.03
CA SER A 7 18.67 31.99 6.65
C SER A 7 18.57 32.16 5.12
N VAL A 8 18.58 31.06 4.39
CA VAL A 8 18.25 31.10 2.96
C VAL A 8 16.77 31.45 2.85
N SER A 9 16.47 32.71 2.56
CA SER A 9 15.12 33.14 2.22
C SER A 9 14.72 32.50 0.89
N LEU A 10 13.79 31.54 0.95
CA LEU A 10 13.16 30.93 -0.23
C LEU A 10 12.16 31.94 -0.85
N GLN A 11 12.67 33.03 -1.42
CA GLN A 11 11.82 33.97 -2.19
C GLN A 11 11.24 33.26 -3.44
N PRO A 12 9.96 33.49 -3.77
CA PRO A 12 9.36 32.92 -4.97
C PRO A 12 10.04 33.51 -6.21
N LYS A 13 10.66 32.67 -7.01
CA LYS A 13 11.16 33.03 -8.34
C LYS A 13 9.99 33.54 -9.19
N SER A 14 10.26 34.53 -10.06
CA SER A 14 9.27 35.24 -10.86
C SER A 14 8.28 34.32 -11.60
N ARG A 15 7.09 34.86 -11.95
CA ARG A 15 6.06 34.18 -12.76
C ARG A 15 6.64 33.52 -14.01
N ASP A 16 7.60 34.17 -14.66
CA ASP A 16 8.23 33.72 -15.90
C ASP A 16 9.04 32.43 -15.72
N THR A 17 9.80 32.30 -14.62
CA THR A 17 10.59 31.09 -14.34
C THR A 17 9.70 29.86 -14.14
N THR A 18 8.54 30.02 -13.54
CA THR A 18 7.61 28.89 -13.29
C THR A 18 6.92 28.44 -14.59
N VAL A 19 6.55 29.36 -15.46
CA VAL A 19 5.99 29.05 -16.78
C VAL A 19 7.04 28.32 -17.64
N PHE A 20 8.26 28.81 -17.62
CA PHE A 20 9.40 28.17 -18.30
C PHE A 20 9.63 26.73 -17.80
N MET A 21 9.68 26.52 -16.49
CA MET A 21 9.85 25.19 -15.90
C MET A 21 8.69 24.24 -16.24
N HIS A 22 7.45 24.75 -16.29
CA HIS A 22 6.30 23.95 -16.71
C HIS A 22 6.40 23.53 -18.18
N THR A 23 6.88 24.44 -19.04
CA THR A 23 7.14 24.15 -20.47
C THR A 23 8.19 23.05 -20.59
N ILE A 24 9.33 23.16 -19.88
CA ILE A 24 10.36 22.12 -19.87
C ILE A 24 9.80 20.79 -19.40
N TYR A 25 9.03 20.76 -18.31
CA TYR A 25 8.38 19.54 -17.82
C TYR A 25 7.54 18.88 -18.92
N ASN A 26 6.75 19.68 -19.64
CA ASN A 26 5.92 19.17 -20.73
C ASN A 26 6.74 18.63 -21.89
N GLN A 27 7.85 19.28 -22.28
CA GLN A 27 8.75 18.75 -23.31
C GLN A 27 9.38 17.43 -22.89
N ILE A 28 9.81 17.32 -21.64
CA ILE A 28 10.33 16.06 -21.09
C ILE A 28 9.26 14.97 -21.11
N ALA A 29 8.01 15.28 -20.72
CA ALA A 29 6.93 14.32 -20.74
C ALA A 29 6.61 13.80 -22.15
N TYR A 30 6.65 14.68 -23.16
CA TYR A 30 6.50 14.28 -24.57
C TYR A 30 7.68 13.46 -25.07
N LEU A 31 8.91 13.83 -24.70
CA LEU A 31 10.13 13.11 -25.10
C LEU A 31 10.15 11.69 -24.49
N ILE A 32 9.80 11.56 -23.22
CA ILE A 32 9.69 10.24 -22.55
C ILE A 32 8.65 9.37 -23.27
N ASP A 33 7.47 9.92 -23.58
CA ASP A 33 6.45 9.18 -24.30
C ASP A 33 6.93 8.74 -25.69
N PHE A 34 7.61 9.62 -26.43
CA PHE A 34 8.19 9.31 -27.74
C PHE A 34 9.22 8.18 -27.65
N ILE A 35 10.14 8.27 -26.69
CA ILE A 35 11.13 7.22 -26.42
C ILE A 35 10.43 5.90 -26.11
N PHE A 36 9.39 5.91 -25.28
CA PHE A 36 8.62 4.73 -24.91
C PHE A 36 7.93 4.09 -26.12
N GLN A 37 7.38 4.89 -27.03
CA GLN A 37 6.78 4.40 -28.26
C GLN A 37 7.82 3.75 -29.18
N ILE A 38 8.98 4.38 -29.37
CA ILE A 38 10.07 3.79 -30.16
C ILE A 38 10.54 2.47 -29.55
N PHE A 39 10.81 2.42 -28.25
CA PHE A 39 11.19 1.16 -27.58
C PHE A 39 10.15 0.06 -27.76
N SER A 40 8.87 0.40 -27.79
CA SER A 40 7.79 -0.57 -27.97
C SER A 40 7.78 -1.21 -29.38
N LEU A 41 8.38 -0.56 -30.38
CA LEU A 41 8.52 -1.09 -31.74
C LEU A 41 9.62 -2.16 -31.82
N PHE A 42 10.71 -1.98 -31.07
CA PHE A 42 11.88 -2.87 -31.11
C PHE A 42 11.79 -4.04 -30.13
N PHE A 43 11.14 -3.87 -29.00
CA PHE A 43 11.05 -4.89 -27.95
C PHE A 43 9.64 -5.48 -27.87
N ARG A 44 9.48 -6.72 -28.28
CA ARG A 44 8.17 -7.41 -28.34
C ARG A 44 7.91 -8.37 -27.18
N HIS A 45 8.84 -8.52 -26.22
CA HIS A 45 8.72 -9.54 -25.18
C HIS A 45 7.62 -9.20 -24.16
N PRO A 46 6.51 -9.97 -24.08
CA PRO A 46 5.30 -9.62 -23.31
C PRO A 46 5.49 -9.62 -21.79
N ARG A 47 6.60 -10.20 -21.28
CA ARG A 47 6.88 -10.25 -19.82
C ARG A 47 7.52 -8.98 -19.27
N MET A 48 7.96 -8.03 -20.08
CA MET A 48 8.53 -6.78 -19.59
C MET A 48 7.43 -5.85 -19.08
N LYS A 49 7.41 -5.56 -17.78
CA LYS A 49 6.44 -4.65 -17.11
C LYS A 49 6.33 -3.31 -17.82
N PHE A 50 7.44 -2.80 -18.33
CA PHE A 50 7.52 -1.57 -19.09
C PHE A 50 6.71 -1.61 -20.41
N LEU A 51 6.85 -2.68 -21.19
CA LEU A 51 6.08 -2.83 -22.45
C LEU A 51 4.58 -2.97 -22.20
N ARG A 52 4.19 -3.63 -21.11
CA ARG A 52 2.78 -3.70 -20.70
C ARG A 52 2.24 -2.30 -20.36
N PHE A 53 3.04 -1.46 -19.70
CA PHE A 53 2.68 -0.08 -19.42
C PHE A 53 2.49 0.72 -20.71
N VAL A 54 3.46 0.72 -21.63
CA VAL A 54 3.39 1.48 -22.90
C VAL A 54 2.19 1.03 -23.76
N LYS A 55 1.99 -0.28 -23.89
CA LYS A 55 0.82 -0.83 -24.60
C LYS A 55 -0.49 -0.44 -23.93
N GLY A 56 -0.52 -0.41 -22.60
CA GLY A 56 -1.69 0.01 -21.82
C GLY A 56 -2.08 1.48 -22.03
N GLN A 57 -1.16 2.34 -22.49
CA GLN A 57 -1.43 3.73 -22.81
C GLN A 57 -2.03 3.92 -24.22
N GLN A 58 -1.84 2.93 -25.13
CA GLN A 58 -2.37 3.00 -26.49
C GLN A 58 -3.90 2.88 -26.48
N GLY A 59 -4.59 3.85 -27.05
CA GLY A 59 -6.06 3.87 -27.10
C GLY A 59 -6.76 4.06 -25.75
N LEU A 60 -6.03 4.21 -24.64
CA LEU A 60 -6.56 4.31 -23.28
C LEU A 60 -7.66 5.38 -23.16
N LEU A 61 -7.39 6.61 -23.63
CA LEU A 61 -8.36 7.69 -23.54
C LEU A 61 -9.64 7.41 -24.33
N ASN A 62 -9.55 6.78 -25.51
CA ASN A 62 -10.72 6.43 -26.27
C ASN A 62 -11.55 5.36 -25.55
N HIS A 63 -10.88 4.39 -24.91
CA HIS A 63 -11.53 3.40 -24.07
C HIS A 63 -12.25 4.04 -22.86
N ILE A 64 -11.59 4.98 -22.16
CA ILE A 64 -12.19 5.72 -21.04
C ILE A 64 -13.44 6.49 -21.54
N ILE A 65 -13.31 7.23 -22.65
CA ILE A 65 -14.42 8.01 -23.23
C ILE A 65 -15.61 7.11 -23.58
N ALA A 66 -15.37 5.95 -24.19
CA ALA A 66 -16.42 5.02 -24.54
C ALA A 66 -17.15 4.48 -23.30
N ASN A 67 -16.41 4.10 -22.26
CA ASN A 67 -16.99 3.58 -21.02
C ASN A 67 -17.76 4.66 -20.24
N GLU A 68 -17.21 5.86 -20.13
CA GLU A 68 -17.85 6.95 -19.41
C GLU A 68 -19.15 7.42 -20.10
N ARG A 69 -19.20 7.37 -21.42
CA ARG A 69 -20.43 7.66 -22.18
C ARG A 69 -21.51 6.58 -22.01
N ALA A 70 -21.10 5.35 -21.78
CA ALA A 70 -22.01 4.21 -21.65
C ALA A 70 -22.54 4.01 -20.22
N THR A 71 -21.96 4.69 -19.22
CA THR A 71 -22.28 4.37 -17.81
C THR A 71 -23.67 4.81 -17.38
N GLY A 72 -24.21 5.91 -17.90
CA GLY A 72 -25.53 6.46 -17.49
C GLY A 72 -25.65 6.80 -15.99
N ASP A 73 -24.54 6.80 -15.24
CA ASP A 73 -24.52 7.06 -13.80
C ASP A 73 -24.43 8.57 -13.55
N GLU A 74 -25.47 9.14 -12.94
CA GLU A 74 -25.60 10.57 -12.67
C GLU A 74 -25.02 11.03 -11.33
N ARG A 75 -24.54 10.08 -10.48
CA ARG A 75 -23.94 10.44 -9.20
C ARG A 75 -22.69 11.31 -9.42
N PRO A 76 -22.43 12.29 -8.52
CA PRO A 76 -21.20 13.06 -8.57
C PRO A 76 -19.98 12.15 -8.52
N THR A 77 -18.99 12.40 -9.38
CA THR A 77 -17.80 11.56 -9.48
C THR A 77 -16.74 11.98 -8.47
N LEU A 78 -16.30 11.01 -7.67
CA LEU A 78 -15.08 11.08 -6.87
C LEU A 78 -13.97 10.35 -7.61
N TRP A 79 -12.94 11.06 -8.03
CA TRP A 79 -11.77 10.46 -8.63
C TRP A 79 -10.72 10.13 -7.56
N VAL A 80 -10.33 8.87 -7.46
CA VAL A 80 -9.26 8.39 -6.58
C VAL A 80 -8.08 7.95 -7.45
N HIS A 81 -6.88 8.39 -7.13
CA HIS A 81 -5.66 7.93 -7.77
C HIS A 81 -4.72 7.27 -6.78
N ALA A 82 -4.33 6.04 -7.10
CA ALA A 82 -3.32 5.26 -6.38
C ALA A 82 -2.37 4.63 -7.39
N SER A 83 -1.07 4.95 -7.34
CA SER A 83 -0.12 4.48 -8.37
C SER A 83 0.07 2.96 -8.38
N SER A 84 -0.19 2.28 -7.25
CA SER A 84 0.01 0.84 -7.09
C SER A 84 -1.10 0.18 -6.27
N LEU A 85 -1.13 -1.15 -6.27
CA LEU A 85 -2.02 -1.93 -5.39
C LEU A 85 -1.73 -1.66 -3.91
N GLY A 86 -0.45 -1.45 -3.53
CA GLY A 86 -0.08 -1.11 -2.16
C GLY A 86 -0.68 0.21 -1.70
N GLU A 87 -0.65 1.23 -2.56
CA GLU A 87 -1.29 2.53 -2.29
C GLU A 87 -2.82 2.43 -2.27
N TYR A 88 -3.40 1.62 -3.17
CA TYR A 88 -4.84 1.37 -3.12
C TYR A 88 -5.27 0.72 -1.79
N ASN A 89 -4.46 -0.16 -1.21
CA ASN A 89 -4.77 -0.74 0.10
C ASN A 89 -4.87 0.32 1.20
N VAL A 90 -4.08 1.40 1.12
CA VAL A 90 -4.21 2.58 1.98
C VAL A 90 -5.53 3.32 1.71
N ALA A 91 -5.90 3.48 0.43
CA ALA A 91 -7.15 4.15 0.04
C ALA A 91 -8.41 3.31 0.36
N LYS A 92 -8.29 1.99 0.39
CA LYS A 92 -9.41 1.04 0.47
C LYS A 92 -10.44 1.35 1.57
N PRO A 93 -10.07 1.64 2.83
CA PRO A 93 -11.03 1.96 3.86
C PRO A 93 -11.79 3.26 3.58
N ILE A 94 -11.12 4.26 3.02
CA ILE A 94 -11.73 5.56 2.64
C ILE A 94 -12.71 5.36 1.47
N VAL A 95 -12.25 4.69 0.41
CA VAL A 95 -13.05 4.36 -0.79
C VAL A 95 -14.31 3.60 -0.39
N ARG A 96 -14.15 2.58 0.46
CA ARG A 96 -15.30 1.81 0.97
C ARG A 96 -16.30 2.70 1.71
N ARG A 97 -15.84 3.54 2.64
CA ARG A 97 -16.71 4.42 3.43
C ARG A 97 -17.47 5.42 2.56
N LEU A 98 -16.78 6.00 1.57
CA LEU A 98 -17.41 6.93 0.61
C LEU A 98 -18.39 6.22 -0.33
N HIS A 99 -18.08 4.99 -0.76
CA HIS A 99 -19.01 4.18 -1.57
C HIS A 99 -20.26 3.76 -0.80
N GLU A 100 -20.10 3.31 0.46
CA GLU A 100 -21.19 2.91 1.35
C GLU A 100 -22.17 4.08 1.63
N SER A 101 -21.73 5.33 1.48
CA SER A 101 -22.62 6.50 1.58
C SER A 101 -23.64 6.61 0.46
N GLY A 102 -23.45 5.89 -0.66
CA GLY A 102 -24.28 5.96 -1.87
C GLY A 102 -24.20 7.29 -2.64
N ARG A 103 -23.52 8.30 -2.10
CA ARG A 103 -23.43 9.65 -2.67
C ARG A 103 -22.54 9.71 -3.90
N TRP A 104 -21.46 8.93 -3.95
CA TRP A 104 -20.39 9.08 -4.92
C TRP A 104 -20.35 7.94 -5.93
N ARG A 105 -20.16 8.29 -7.19
CA ARG A 105 -19.60 7.40 -8.19
C ARG A 105 -18.08 7.45 -8.08
N ILE A 106 -17.43 6.32 -7.80
CA ILE A 106 -16.01 6.26 -7.55
C ILE A 106 -15.26 5.76 -8.78
N VAL A 107 -14.42 6.62 -9.35
CA VAL A 107 -13.51 6.29 -10.45
C VAL A 107 -12.11 6.16 -9.88
N LEU A 108 -11.52 4.98 -9.98
CA LEU A 108 -10.16 4.68 -9.55
C LEU A 108 -9.22 4.69 -10.74
N THR A 109 -8.08 5.38 -10.61
CA THR A 109 -6.98 5.26 -11.57
C THR A 109 -5.76 4.65 -10.92
N VAL A 110 -5.05 3.79 -11.68
CA VAL A 110 -3.86 3.07 -11.24
C VAL A 110 -2.74 3.24 -12.26
N PHE A 111 -1.52 3.48 -11.80
CA PHE A 111 -0.38 3.63 -12.70
C PHE A 111 0.31 2.28 -13.01
N SER A 112 0.43 1.41 -12.02
CA SER A 112 1.06 0.09 -12.14
C SER A 112 0.22 -0.89 -12.96
N PRO A 113 0.75 -1.52 -14.05
CA PRO A 113 0.00 -2.51 -14.83
C PRO A 113 -0.48 -3.71 -14.02
N SER A 114 0.36 -4.23 -13.11
CA SER A 114 -0.02 -5.37 -12.26
C SER A 114 -1.11 -5.03 -11.26
N GLY A 115 -1.06 -3.82 -10.68
CA GLY A 115 -2.12 -3.30 -9.81
C GLY A 115 -3.43 -3.12 -10.58
N LEU A 116 -3.36 -2.57 -11.79
CA LEU A 116 -4.51 -2.38 -12.66
C LEU A 116 -5.21 -3.72 -12.99
N ASP A 117 -4.44 -4.74 -13.40
CA ASP A 117 -4.99 -6.06 -13.76
C ASP A 117 -5.69 -6.71 -12.57
N TYR A 118 -5.07 -6.63 -11.40
CA TYR A 118 -5.67 -7.13 -10.16
C TYR A 118 -6.98 -6.42 -9.83
N LEU A 119 -6.99 -5.08 -9.84
CA LEU A 119 -8.14 -4.28 -9.46
C LEU A 119 -9.29 -4.33 -10.49
N LYS A 120 -9.00 -4.54 -11.76
CA LYS A 120 -10.03 -4.83 -12.78
C LYS A 120 -10.77 -6.14 -12.50
N ARG A 121 -10.04 -7.15 -12.00
CA ARG A 121 -10.61 -8.49 -11.70
C ARG A 121 -11.31 -8.54 -10.34
N TYR A 122 -10.75 -7.87 -9.34
CA TYR A 122 -11.18 -7.96 -7.94
C TYR A 122 -11.59 -6.59 -7.38
N ARG A 123 -12.23 -5.76 -8.22
CA ARG A 123 -12.71 -4.45 -7.77
C ARG A 123 -13.82 -4.60 -6.73
N GLN A 124 -13.69 -3.83 -5.65
CA GLN A 124 -14.72 -3.70 -4.62
C GLN A 124 -14.88 -2.22 -4.28
N HIS A 125 -16.12 -1.76 -4.15
CA HIS A 125 -16.43 -0.38 -3.76
C HIS A 125 -15.93 0.70 -4.74
N VAL A 126 -15.66 0.34 -6.01
CA VAL A 126 -15.32 1.28 -7.08
C VAL A 126 -16.18 0.98 -8.31
N ASP A 127 -16.68 2.02 -8.96
CA ASP A 127 -17.58 1.90 -10.10
C ASP A 127 -16.79 1.71 -11.40
N ALA A 128 -15.63 2.35 -11.53
CA ALA A 128 -14.75 2.18 -12.68
C ALA A 128 -13.26 2.15 -12.28
N VAL A 129 -12.46 1.36 -13.02
CA VAL A 129 -11.01 1.25 -12.81
C VAL A 129 -10.28 1.44 -14.13
N TYR A 130 -9.40 2.45 -14.20
CA TYR A 130 -8.61 2.78 -15.39
C TYR A 130 -7.11 2.86 -15.08
N ALA A 131 -6.27 2.71 -16.12
CA ALA A 131 -4.92 3.20 -16.04
C ALA A 131 -4.92 4.73 -16.00
N LEU A 132 -3.97 5.34 -15.28
CA LEU A 132 -3.79 6.80 -15.37
C LEU A 132 -3.20 7.16 -16.73
N PRO A 133 -3.84 8.02 -17.52
CA PRO A 133 -3.22 8.55 -18.75
C PRO A 133 -1.95 9.33 -18.41
N LEU A 134 -0.93 9.23 -19.27
CA LEU A 134 0.33 9.95 -19.09
C LEU A 134 0.11 11.46 -18.87
N ASP A 135 0.90 12.04 -17.96
CA ASP A 135 0.80 13.43 -17.49
C ASP A 135 1.22 14.45 -18.58
N LYS A 136 0.51 14.41 -19.73
CA LYS A 136 0.64 15.35 -20.83
C LYS A 136 -0.57 16.28 -20.89
N PRO A 137 -0.43 17.57 -21.14
CA PRO A 137 -1.54 18.54 -21.07
C PRO A 137 -2.80 18.12 -21.84
N ARG A 138 -2.63 17.54 -23.03
CA ARG A 138 -3.75 17.07 -23.87
C ARG A 138 -4.47 15.87 -23.24
N ASN A 139 -3.71 14.91 -22.71
CA ASN A 139 -4.28 13.71 -22.09
C ASN A 139 -5.05 14.06 -20.83
N VAL A 140 -4.45 14.91 -19.99
CA VAL A 140 -5.05 15.34 -18.72
C VAL A 140 -6.37 16.08 -18.96
N ARG A 141 -6.38 17.06 -19.87
CA ARG A 141 -7.62 17.78 -20.22
C ARG A 141 -8.71 16.82 -20.70
N ARG A 142 -8.40 15.95 -21.68
CA ARG A 142 -9.37 14.98 -22.20
C ARG A 142 -9.89 14.02 -21.12
N PHE A 143 -9.00 13.58 -20.23
CA PHE A 143 -9.38 12.73 -19.10
C PHE A 143 -10.36 13.46 -18.17
N LEU A 144 -10.01 14.68 -17.72
CA LEU A 144 -10.85 15.44 -16.82
C LEU A 144 -12.18 15.90 -17.46
N ASP A 145 -12.18 16.22 -18.76
CA ASP A 145 -13.40 16.54 -19.53
C ASP A 145 -14.35 15.34 -19.65
N THR A 146 -13.79 14.13 -19.61
CA THR A 146 -14.53 12.87 -19.74
C THR A 146 -15.06 12.39 -18.39
N VAL A 147 -14.19 12.30 -17.37
CA VAL A 147 -14.55 11.78 -16.05
C VAL A 147 -15.32 12.79 -15.21
N LYS A 148 -15.09 14.10 -15.45
CA LYS A 148 -15.74 15.24 -14.78
C LYS A 148 -15.80 15.10 -13.26
N PRO A 149 -14.65 14.89 -12.59
CA PRO A 149 -14.66 14.68 -11.15
C PRO A 149 -15.07 15.95 -10.41
N GLN A 150 -15.96 15.83 -9.43
CA GLN A 150 -16.28 16.90 -8.49
C GLN A 150 -15.28 16.97 -7.35
N ARG A 151 -14.52 15.89 -7.10
CA ARG A 151 -13.43 15.83 -6.12
C ARG A 151 -12.36 14.86 -6.58
N ALA A 152 -11.10 15.13 -6.21
CA ALA A 152 -9.98 14.26 -6.50
C ALA A 152 -9.22 13.89 -5.20
N VAL A 153 -8.86 12.63 -5.04
CA VAL A 153 -8.10 12.11 -3.91
C VAL A 153 -6.86 11.39 -4.44
N PHE A 154 -5.70 11.86 -4.03
CA PHE A 154 -4.41 11.29 -4.37
C PHE A 154 -3.80 10.60 -3.15
N ILE A 155 -3.14 9.46 -3.37
CA ILE A 155 -2.66 8.62 -2.28
C ILE A 155 -1.12 8.67 -2.20
N ILE A 156 -0.60 9.00 -1.04
CA ILE A 156 0.83 8.98 -0.62
C ILE A 156 1.67 10.09 -1.28
N SER A 157 2.19 9.90 -2.48
CA SER A 157 3.26 10.77 -3.04
C SER A 157 2.97 11.16 -4.49
N GLU A 158 1.81 11.71 -4.74
CA GLU A 158 1.32 12.01 -6.07
C GLU A 158 1.47 13.50 -6.42
N TYR A 159 2.46 13.85 -7.21
CA TYR A 159 2.80 15.23 -7.54
C TYR A 159 2.80 15.47 -9.06
N TRP A 160 1.77 14.96 -9.74
CA TRP A 160 1.57 15.05 -11.19
C TRP A 160 1.27 16.49 -11.62
N VAL A 161 2.25 17.13 -12.24
CA VAL A 161 2.25 18.59 -12.49
C VAL A 161 1.05 19.05 -13.32
N ASN A 162 0.74 18.37 -14.42
CA ASN A 162 -0.33 18.76 -15.30
C ASN A 162 -1.72 18.42 -14.72
N TYR A 163 -1.84 17.28 -14.03
CA TYR A 163 -3.08 16.93 -13.33
C TYR A 163 -3.41 17.96 -12.25
N LEU A 164 -2.44 18.29 -11.38
CA LEU A 164 -2.65 19.32 -10.37
C LEU A 164 -2.93 20.70 -10.97
N TYR A 165 -2.22 21.08 -12.05
CA TYR A 165 -2.48 22.33 -12.75
C TYR A 165 -3.92 22.43 -13.29
N GLU A 166 -4.40 21.40 -13.99
CA GLU A 166 -5.75 21.39 -14.58
C GLU A 166 -6.84 21.25 -13.52
N LEU A 167 -6.61 20.51 -12.43
CA LEU A 167 -7.52 20.44 -11.28
C LEU A 167 -7.66 21.80 -10.61
N GLY A 168 -6.55 22.50 -10.34
CA GLY A 168 -6.56 23.83 -9.75
C GLY A 168 -7.22 24.87 -10.65
N LYS A 169 -7.00 24.78 -11.98
CA LYS A 169 -7.65 25.68 -12.95
C LYS A 169 -9.19 25.49 -13.00
N ARG A 170 -9.66 24.28 -12.69
CA ARG A 170 -11.09 23.91 -12.67
C ARG A 170 -11.70 24.04 -11.28
N GLU A 171 -10.91 24.49 -10.30
CA GLU A 171 -11.31 24.64 -8.90
C GLU A 171 -11.87 23.35 -8.28
N ILE A 172 -11.38 22.19 -8.76
CA ILE A 172 -11.81 20.88 -8.25
C ILE A 172 -11.14 20.62 -6.92
N PRO A 173 -11.91 20.45 -5.81
CA PRO A 173 -11.34 20.11 -4.51
C PRO A 173 -10.48 18.86 -4.59
N THR A 174 -9.20 19.00 -4.19
CA THR A 174 -8.19 17.95 -4.35
C THR A 174 -7.52 17.66 -3.02
N TYR A 175 -7.40 16.40 -2.67
CA TYR A 175 -6.89 15.94 -1.37
C TYR A 175 -5.69 15.03 -1.56
N LEU A 176 -4.65 15.21 -0.74
CA LEU A 176 -3.53 14.27 -0.64
C LEU A 176 -3.65 13.49 0.67
N VAL A 177 -3.73 12.18 0.57
CA VAL A 177 -4.01 11.29 1.71
C VAL A 177 -2.80 10.41 2.02
N SER A 178 -2.54 10.19 3.31
CA SER A 178 -1.42 9.39 3.85
C SER A 178 -0.05 9.86 3.35
N ALA A 179 0.11 11.18 3.22
CA ALA A 179 1.33 11.77 2.71
C ALA A 179 2.49 11.61 3.71
N ASN A 180 3.57 10.97 3.25
CA ASN A 180 4.84 10.93 3.99
C ASN A 180 5.84 11.89 3.34
N ILE A 181 5.88 13.11 3.85
CA ILE A 181 6.74 14.16 3.31
C ILE A 181 8.16 14.02 3.87
N THR A 182 9.12 13.80 2.99
CA THR A 182 10.55 13.69 3.35
C THR A 182 11.34 14.87 2.81
N GLU A 183 12.56 15.09 3.35
CA GLU A 183 13.47 16.12 2.83
C GLU A 183 13.88 15.87 1.37
N ARG A 184 13.74 14.64 0.88
CA ARG A 184 14.06 14.26 -0.51
C ARG A 184 12.98 14.67 -1.52
N ALA A 185 11.81 15.11 -1.05
CA ALA A 185 10.73 15.52 -1.95
C ALA A 185 11.16 16.72 -2.82
N PRO A 186 10.86 16.72 -4.13
CA PRO A 186 11.33 17.78 -5.05
C PRO A 186 11.01 19.20 -4.59
N PHE A 187 9.85 19.39 -3.98
CA PHE A 187 9.40 20.70 -3.51
C PHE A 187 10.09 21.17 -2.22
N MET A 188 10.88 20.33 -1.55
CA MET A 188 11.69 20.73 -0.40
C MET A 188 13.00 21.39 -0.81
N HIS A 189 13.44 21.26 -2.08
CA HIS A 189 14.68 21.79 -2.58
C HIS A 189 14.50 23.18 -3.22
N TRP A 190 15.60 23.91 -3.38
CA TRP A 190 15.62 25.26 -3.96
C TRP A 190 15.03 25.32 -5.39
N TYR A 191 15.20 24.26 -6.18
CA TYR A 191 14.65 24.11 -7.54
C TYR A 191 13.18 23.69 -7.58
N GLY A 192 12.55 23.40 -6.43
CA GLY A 192 11.19 22.84 -6.30
C GLY A 192 10.05 23.82 -6.55
N GLY A 193 10.32 25.03 -7.08
CA GLY A 193 9.30 26.07 -7.27
C GLY A 193 8.08 25.63 -8.09
N LEU A 194 8.30 24.83 -9.15
CA LEU A 194 7.22 24.29 -9.98
C LEU A 194 6.27 23.44 -9.14
N TRP A 195 6.81 22.45 -8.40
CA TRP A 195 5.98 21.56 -7.55
C TRP A 195 5.30 22.33 -6.42
N ARG A 196 6.02 23.24 -5.72
CA ARG A 196 5.37 24.09 -4.69
C ARG A 196 4.17 24.86 -5.21
N ARG A 197 4.23 25.34 -6.46
CA ARG A 197 3.09 26.00 -7.09
C ARG A 197 1.94 25.03 -7.31
N GLN A 198 2.19 23.83 -7.82
CA GLN A 198 1.14 22.85 -8.07
C GLN A 198 0.56 22.26 -6.78
N LEU A 199 1.35 22.14 -5.72
CA LEU A 199 0.85 21.72 -4.41
C LEU A 199 -0.22 22.66 -3.84
N LYS A 200 -0.27 23.92 -4.27
CA LYS A 200 -1.34 24.87 -3.89
C LYS A 200 -2.73 24.45 -4.36
N THR A 201 -2.80 23.52 -5.31
CA THR A 201 -4.07 22.92 -5.77
C THR A 201 -4.69 22.02 -4.70
N TYR A 202 -3.88 21.45 -3.81
CA TYR A 202 -4.44 20.63 -2.75
C TYR A 202 -5.26 21.46 -1.76
N THR A 203 -6.54 21.16 -1.69
CA THR A 203 -7.47 21.72 -0.72
C THR A 203 -7.05 21.35 0.69
N HIS A 204 -6.57 20.09 0.86
CA HIS A 204 -6.08 19.60 2.15
C HIS A 204 -5.05 18.49 2.01
N PHE A 205 -4.10 18.44 2.96
CA PHE A 205 -3.10 17.39 3.10
C PHE A 205 -3.37 16.59 4.39
N PHE A 206 -3.60 15.31 4.25
CA PHE A 206 -3.66 14.37 5.37
C PHE A 206 -2.34 13.63 5.44
N VAL A 207 -1.55 13.90 6.47
CA VAL A 207 -0.19 13.38 6.59
C VAL A 207 -0.08 12.32 7.66
N LEU A 208 0.92 11.44 7.52
CA LEU A 208 1.13 10.32 8.43
C LEU A 208 1.61 10.74 9.82
N ASN A 209 2.38 11.84 9.91
CA ASN A 209 3.05 12.24 11.15
C ASN A 209 3.33 13.75 11.21
N GLU A 210 3.67 14.22 12.42
CA GLU A 210 4.02 15.61 12.67
C GLU A 210 5.25 16.08 11.88
N ALA A 211 6.22 15.21 11.62
CA ALA A 211 7.40 15.57 10.85
C ALA A 211 7.02 15.99 9.42
N SER A 212 6.07 15.27 8.79
CA SER A 212 5.50 15.63 7.50
C SER A 212 4.74 16.96 7.56
N GLN A 213 3.95 17.18 8.61
CA GLN A 213 3.23 18.44 8.83
C GLN A 213 4.20 19.63 8.94
N LYS A 214 5.21 19.52 9.80
CA LYS A 214 6.24 20.57 10.00
C LYS A 214 6.98 20.89 8.70
N ARG A 215 7.26 19.89 7.86
CA ARG A 215 7.90 20.12 6.55
C ARG A 215 7.01 20.90 5.59
N LEU A 216 5.73 20.56 5.49
CA LEU A 216 4.78 21.32 4.66
C LEU A 216 4.59 22.74 5.18
N GLN A 217 4.46 22.93 6.50
CA GLN A 217 4.36 24.26 7.11
C GLN A 217 5.60 25.13 6.84
N ARG A 218 6.82 24.53 6.86
CA ARG A 218 8.07 25.23 6.54
C ARG A 218 8.09 25.82 5.13
N ILE A 219 7.36 25.23 4.18
CA ILE A 219 7.24 25.73 2.80
C ILE A 219 5.91 26.45 2.53
N GLY A 220 5.16 26.81 3.60
CA GLY A 220 4.01 27.72 3.55
C GLY A 220 2.64 27.05 3.41
N PHE A 221 2.50 25.74 3.65
CA PHE A 221 1.20 25.07 3.67
C PHE A 221 0.67 24.93 5.09
N THR A 222 -0.54 25.45 5.36
CA THR A 222 -1.20 25.40 6.67
C THR A 222 -2.41 24.47 6.69
N ASN A 223 -2.95 24.12 5.53
CA ASN A 223 -4.07 23.19 5.33
C ASN A 223 -3.63 21.72 5.47
N VAL A 224 -3.04 21.38 6.62
CA VAL A 224 -2.39 20.08 6.89
C VAL A 224 -2.89 19.51 8.20
N THR A 225 -3.39 18.27 8.17
CA THR A 225 -3.78 17.53 9.38
C THR A 225 -2.98 16.24 9.50
N VAL A 226 -2.48 15.94 10.69
CA VAL A 226 -1.89 14.65 11.01
C VAL A 226 -3.03 13.68 11.31
N THR A 227 -3.29 12.73 10.42
CA THR A 227 -4.35 11.72 10.58
C THR A 227 -3.80 10.33 10.88
N GLY A 228 -2.52 10.08 10.61
CA GLY A 228 -1.98 8.74 10.61
C GLY A 228 -2.31 7.96 9.33
N ASP A 229 -2.20 6.64 9.42
CA ASP A 229 -2.33 5.74 8.26
C ASP A 229 -3.67 4.98 8.30
N PRO A 230 -4.55 5.13 7.31
CA PRO A 230 -5.81 4.38 7.19
C PRO A 230 -5.65 2.85 7.17
N LEU A 231 -4.44 2.33 6.93
CA LEU A 231 -4.15 0.90 7.03
C LEU A 231 -4.46 0.33 8.42
N PHE A 232 -4.29 1.13 9.49
CA PHE A 232 -4.64 0.71 10.86
C PHE A 232 -6.14 0.45 10.99
N ASP A 233 -6.96 1.35 10.47
CA ASP A 233 -8.43 1.21 10.48
C ASP A 233 -8.86 -0.02 9.69
N ASN A 234 -8.25 -0.24 8.51
CA ASN A 234 -8.54 -1.40 7.68
C ASN A 234 -8.14 -2.71 8.36
N ALA A 235 -6.94 -2.78 8.93
CA ALA A 235 -6.45 -3.98 9.62
C ALA A 235 -7.36 -4.34 10.82
N ARG A 236 -7.74 -3.35 11.62
CA ARG A 236 -8.68 -3.57 12.75
C ARG A 236 -10.06 -3.98 12.29
N LYS A 237 -10.58 -3.39 11.20
CA LYS A 237 -11.87 -3.81 10.65
C LYS A 237 -11.82 -5.27 10.22
N VAL A 238 -10.77 -5.67 9.49
CA VAL A 238 -10.58 -7.07 9.05
C VAL A 238 -10.46 -8.00 10.26
N ALA A 239 -9.69 -7.62 11.27
CA ALA A 239 -9.51 -8.43 12.48
C ALA A 239 -10.83 -8.64 13.26
N ARG A 240 -11.73 -7.64 13.25
CA ARG A 240 -13.04 -7.71 13.91
C ARG A 240 -14.14 -8.34 13.03
N SER A 241 -13.93 -8.43 11.73
CA SER A 241 -14.91 -9.01 10.82
C SER A 241 -14.94 -10.54 10.95
N PRO A 242 -16.09 -11.20 10.89
CA PRO A 242 -16.15 -12.66 10.87
C PRO A 242 -15.40 -13.18 9.63
N TYR A 243 -14.73 -14.30 9.81
CA TYR A 243 -14.07 -15.04 8.74
C TYR A 243 -14.00 -16.50 9.14
N GLU A 244 -14.56 -17.34 8.35
CA GLU A 244 -14.57 -18.77 8.55
C GLU A 244 -13.88 -19.44 7.36
N ASN A 245 -13.05 -20.43 7.65
CA ASN A 245 -12.42 -21.25 6.63
C ASN A 245 -12.30 -22.69 7.16
N PRO A 246 -13.23 -23.57 6.78
CA PRO A 246 -13.30 -24.92 7.32
C PRO A 246 -12.00 -25.73 7.17
N ILE A 247 -11.27 -25.55 6.07
CA ILE A 247 -10.00 -26.25 5.85
C ILE A 247 -8.93 -25.76 6.84
N ILE A 248 -8.82 -24.43 7.03
CA ILE A 248 -7.83 -23.86 7.96
C ILE A 248 -8.22 -24.23 9.40
N GLU A 249 -9.49 -24.12 9.75
CA GLU A 249 -9.99 -24.46 11.09
C GLU A 249 -9.74 -25.92 11.42
N HIS A 250 -10.01 -26.83 10.47
CA HIS A 250 -9.70 -28.24 10.62
C HIS A 250 -8.18 -28.48 10.75
N PHE A 251 -7.37 -27.80 9.93
CA PHE A 251 -5.89 -27.86 10.06
C PHE A 251 -5.41 -27.34 11.41
N VAL A 252 -5.93 -26.22 11.89
CA VAL A 252 -5.54 -25.63 13.19
C VAL A 252 -5.99 -26.50 14.37
N ASN A 253 -7.21 -27.06 14.31
CA ASN A 253 -7.81 -27.93 15.31
C ASN A 253 -7.61 -27.44 16.77
N GLY A 254 -7.87 -26.15 17.00
CA GLY A 254 -7.70 -25.50 18.31
C GLY A 254 -6.23 -25.36 18.80
N GLY A 255 -5.26 -25.75 17.96
CA GLY A 255 -3.83 -25.72 18.32
C GLY A 255 -3.20 -24.33 18.15
N LYS A 256 -1.94 -24.22 18.60
CA LYS A 256 -1.12 -23.04 18.43
C LYS A 256 -0.49 -23.05 17.03
N VAL A 257 -0.59 -21.95 16.29
CA VAL A 257 -0.11 -21.84 14.90
C VAL A 257 0.84 -20.67 14.73
N PHE A 258 1.96 -20.94 14.06
CA PHE A 258 2.88 -19.91 13.55
C PHE A 258 2.51 -19.58 12.11
N ILE A 259 2.24 -18.30 11.80
CA ILE A 259 1.94 -17.87 10.43
C ILE A 259 3.09 -17.05 9.87
N ALA A 260 3.66 -17.50 8.74
CA ALA A 260 4.62 -16.74 7.96
C ALA A 260 3.92 -16.14 6.74
N GLY A 261 3.66 -14.84 6.81
CA GLY A 261 2.98 -14.09 5.74
C GLY A 261 3.94 -13.46 4.75
N SER A 262 3.55 -13.43 3.48
CA SER A 262 4.27 -12.75 2.41
C SER A 262 5.73 -13.18 2.26
N ILE A 263 6.01 -14.49 2.37
CA ILE A 263 7.35 -15.05 2.16
C ILE A 263 7.81 -14.63 0.76
N HIS A 264 8.83 -13.76 0.68
CA HIS A 264 9.16 -13.04 -0.54
C HIS A 264 10.39 -13.62 -1.26
N ASP A 265 11.45 -13.91 -0.55
CA ASP A 265 12.72 -14.30 -1.11
C ASP A 265 13.28 -15.60 -0.52
N LYS A 266 14.52 -15.92 -0.89
CA LYS A 266 15.21 -17.12 -0.41
C LYS A 266 15.53 -17.03 1.08
N GLN A 267 15.85 -15.85 1.59
CA GLN A 267 16.21 -15.65 3.00
C GLN A 267 14.99 -15.82 3.89
N ASP A 268 13.86 -15.17 3.55
CA ASP A 268 12.58 -15.39 4.24
C ASP A 268 12.24 -16.88 4.34
N LEU A 269 12.38 -17.61 3.22
CA LEU A 269 12.07 -19.03 3.18
C LEU A 269 13.02 -19.85 4.07
N GLU A 270 14.33 -19.54 4.07
CA GLU A 270 15.31 -20.21 4.90
C GLU A 270 15.01 -20.05 6.39
N MET A 271 14.69 -18.80 6.78
CA MET A 271 14.29 -18.45 8.14
C MET A 271 13.13 -19.32 8.63
N VAL A 272 12.03 -19.30 7.89
CA VAL A 272 10.78 -19.95 8.27
C VAL A 272 10.88 -21.47 8.19
N ALA A 273 11.55 -22.02 7.16
CA ALA A 273 11.71 -23.45 7.00
C ALA A 273 12.59 -24.05 8.12
N THR A 274 13.64 -23.33 8.55
CA THR A 274 14.48 -23.76 9.68
C THR A 274 13.66 -23.90 10.95
N VAL A 275 12.87 -22.89 11.30
CA VAL A 275 12.01 -22.93 12.50
C VAL A 275 10.96 -24.02 12.39
N ALA A 276 10.30 -24.18 11.23
CA ALA A 276 9.31 -25.23 11.02
C ALA A 276 9.91 -26.63 11.17
N ASN A 277 11.11 -26.86 10.64
CA ASN A 277 11.79 -28.15 10.72
C ASN A 277 12.26 -28.51 12.14
N ARG A 278 12.54 -27.52 12.99
CA ARG A 278 12.98 -27.73 14.38
C ARG A 278 11.82 -27.95 15.36
N HIS A 279 10.67 -27.30 15.10
CA HIS A 279 9.52 -27.30 16.02
C HIS A 279 8.36 -28.17 15.52
N GLN A 280 8.54 -29.48 15.51
CA GLN A 280 7.58 -30.45 14.98
C GLN A 280 6.26 -30.53 15.78
N ASP A 281 6.21 -30.00 16.98
CA ASP A 281 5.04 -29.90 17.86
C ASP A 281 4.18 -28.63 17.59
N THR A 282 4.59 -27.81 16.63
CA THR A 282 3.87 -26.58 16.24
C THR A 282 3.41 -26.69 14.79
N ARG A 283 2.20 -26.25 14.51
CA ARG A 283 1.67 -26.13 13.15
C ARG A 283 2.06 -24.80 12.52
N PHE A 284 2.34 -24.82 11.22
CA PHE A 284 2.76 -23.65 10.46
C PHE A 284 1.82 -23.41 9.29
N ILE A 285 1.42 -22.15 9.08
CA ILE A 285 0.76 -21.72 7.85
C ILE A 285 1.74 -20.82 7.10
N LEU A 286 2.11 -21.22 5.88
CA LEU A 286 3.03 -20.49 5.03
C LEU A 286 2.26 -19.82 3.90
N VAL A 287 2.34 -18.49 3.82
CA VAL A 287 1.67 -17.68 2.81
C VAL A 287 2.73 -17.01 1.92
N PRO A 288 3.08 -17.61 0.78
CA PRO A 288 4.08 -17.03 -0.12
C PRO A 288 3.55 -15.75 -0.78
N HIS A 289 4.44 -14.80 -1.03
CA HIS A 289 4.13 -13.61 -1.81
C HIS A 289 3.77 -13.94 -3.26
N GLU A 290 4.46 -14.92 -3.84
CA GLU A 290 4.22 -15.43 -5.18
C GLU A 290 3.75 -16.89 -5.12
N ILE A 291 2.58 -17.15 -5.69
CA ILE A 291 1.91 -18.48 -5.66
C ILE A 291 2.16 -19.32 -6.91
N SER A 292 3.26 -19.06 -7.65
CA SER A 292 3.61 -19.89 -8.80
C SER A 292 3.91 -21.33 -8.41
N PRO A 293 3.66 -22.32 -9.29
CA PRO A 293 3.97 -23.73 -9.01
C PRO A 293 5.43 -23.96 -8.64
N GLU A 294 6.35 -23.23 -9.28
CA GLU A 294 7.78 -23.29 -9.04
C GLU A 294 8.13 -22.84 -7.63
N ASN A 295 7.49 -21.74 -7.18
CA ASN A 295 7.72 -21.23 -5.82
C ASN A 295 7.15 -22.16 -4.75
N ILE A 296 5.96 -22.70 -4.96
CA ILE A 296 5.37 -23.70 -4.05
C ILE A 296 6.27 -24.94 -3.96
N LEU A 297 6.79 -25.44 -5.10
CA LEU A 297 7.72 -26.55 -5.10
C LEU A 297 9.03 -26.22 -4.34
N ARG A 298 9.55 -24.99 -4.50
CA ARG A 298 10.73 -24.51 -3.79
C ARG A 298 10.50 -24.52 -2.27
N ILE A 299 9.33 -24.08 -1.81
CA ILE A 299 8.95 -24.13 -0.39
C ILE A 299 8.93 -25.58 0.10
N LYS A 300 8.22 -26.46 -0.59
CA LYS A 300 8.13 -27.89 -0.21
C LYS A 300 9.48 -28.57 -0.10
N LYS A 301 10.43 -28.27 -1.00
CA LYS A 301 11.79 -28.84 -0.98
C LYS A 301 12.64 -28.41 0.23
N ARG A 302 12.27 -27.34 0.94
CA ARG A 302 12.99 -26.87 2.14
C ARG A 302 12.41 -27.42 3.44
N LEU A 303 11.22 -28.00 3.38
CA LEU A 303 10.55 -28.57 4.54
C LEU A 303 10.93 -30.05 4.69
N LEU A 304 11.31 -30.45 5.91
CA LEU A 304 11.58 -31.83 6.27
C LEU A 304 10.35 -32.54 6.85
N CYS A 305 9.24 -31.81 6.99
CA CYS A 305 7.99 -32.27 7.53
C CYS A 305 6.91 -32.40 6.44
N GLN A 306 5.79 -33.04 6.80
CA GLN A 306 4.66 -33.16 5.87
C GLN A 306 3.96 -31.79 5.67
N ALA A 307 3.84 -31.39 4.39
CA ALA A 307 3.24 -30.14 3.99
C ALA A 307 2.12 -30.36 2.96
N HIS A 308 0.96 -29.79 3.21
CA HIS A 308 -0.16 -29.75 2.25
C HIS A 308 -0.25 -28.38 1.58
N ARG A 309 -0.69 -28.38 0.33
CA ARG A 309 -1.07 -27.20 -0.42
C ARG A 309 -2.57 -26.98 -0.25
N TYR A 310 -3.01 -25.79 0.14
CA TYR A 310 -4.40 -25.51 0.43
C TYR A 310 -5.36 -25.89 -0.71
N SER A 311 -5.00 -25.53 -1.95
CA SER A 311 -5.85 -25.87 -3.13
C SER A 311 -6.06 -27.38 -3.39
N HIS A 312 -5.30 -28.23 -2.71
CA HIS A 312 -5.43 -29.69 -2.78
C HIS A 312 -6.11 -30.30 -1.56
N CYS A 313 -6.63 -29.46 -0.66
CA CYS A 313 -7.30 -29.87 0.57
C CYS A 313 -8.81 -29.69 0.45
N THR A 314 -9.53 -30.52 1.17
CA THR A 314 -10.98 -30.41 1.44
C THR A 314 -11.20 -30.35 2.95
N PRO A 315 -12.41 -30.03 3.43
CA PRO A 315 -12.71 -30.10 4.85
C PRO A 315 -12.48 -31.49 5.51
N GLU A 316 -12.48 -32.53 4.71
CA GLU A 316 -12.27 -33.92 5.13
C GLU A 316 -10.80 -34.40 5.06
N THR A 317 -9.88 -33.53 4.62
CA THR A 317 -8.44 -33.85 4.50
C THR A 317 -7.88 -34.25 5.86
N ASP A 318 -7.23 -35.40 5.96
CA ASP A 318 -6.52 -35.82 7.19
C ASP A 318 -5.27 -34.98 7.40
N PHE A 319 -5.26 -34.15 8.42
CA PHE A 319 -4.14 -33.33 8.84
C PHE A 319 -3.37 -33.90 10.05
N SER A 320 -3.64 -35.15 10.47
CA SER A 320 -3.05 -35.74 11.67
C SER A 320 -1.52 -35.72 11.67
N LYS A 321 -0.89 -35.92 10.50
CA LYS A 321 0.56 -35.90 10.30
C LYS A 321 1.08 -34.62 9.66
N THR A 322 0.17 -33.67 9.33
CA THR A 322 0.52 -32.44 8.61
C THR A 322 0.97 -31.37 9.55
N GLN A 323 2.19 -30.91 9.39
CA GLN A 323 2.74 -29.81 10.17
C GLN A 323 2.60 -28.45 9.46
N VAL A 324 2.65 -28.44 8.12
CA VAL A 324 2.66 -27.20 7.34
C VAL A 324 1.49 -27.17 6.36
N LEU A 325 0.72 -26.07 6.37
CA LEU A 325 -0.25 -25.73 5.34
C LEU A 325 0.26 -24.55 4.51
N ILE A 326 0.42 -24.75 3.19
CA ILE A 326 0.86 -23.71 2.27
C ILE A 326 -0.38 -23.09 1.60
N ILE A 327 -0.60 -21.81 1.83
CA ILE A 327 -1.71 -21.06 1.22
C ILE A 327 -1.31 -20.60 -0.17
N ASP A 328 -2.03 -21.04 -1.17
CA ASP A 328 -1.75 -20.80 -2.57
C ASP A 328 -2.90 -20.06 -3.30
N PHE A 329 -3.59 -19.20 -2.56
CA PHE A 329 -4.56 -18.26 -3.09
C PHE A 329 -4.35 -16.85 -2.50
N MET A 330 -4.85 -15.83 -3.21
CA MET A 330 -4.62 -14.43 -2.86
C MET A 330 -5.75 -13.84 -2.02
N GLY A 331 -5.41 -12.84 -1.20
CA GLY A 331 -6.39 -11.94 -0.56
C GLY A 331 -6.85 -12.36 0.83
N ALA A 332 -6.38 -13.49 1.38
CA ALA A 332 -6.85 -13.98 2.68
C ALA A 332 -5.88 -13.73 3.85
N LEU A 333 -4.62 -13.36 3.61
CA LEU A 333 -3.59 -13.29 4.64
C LEU A 333 -4.02 -12.46 5.86
N ALA A 334 -4.55 -11.26 5.63
CA ALA A 334 -5.02 -10.39 6.71
C ALA A 334 -6.09 -11.06 7.59
N SER A 335 -6.95 -11.90 7.02
CA SER A 335 -7.98 -12.64 7.77
C SER A 335 -7.43 -13.90 8.44
N ILE A 336 -6.45 -14.56 7.81
CA ILE A 336 -5.85 -15.81 8.31
C ILE A 336 -5.04 -15.58 9.60
N TYR A 337 -4.50 -14.40 9.83
CA TYR A 337 -3.77 -14.08 11.07
C TYR A 337 -4.59 -14.32 12.35
N ARG A 338 -5.93 -14.42 12.28
CA ARG A 338 -6.78 -14.78 13.43
C ARG A 338 -6.48 -16.16 14.01
N TYR A 339 -5.93 -17.04 13.20
CA TYR A 339 -5.57 -18.40 13.63
C TYR A 339 -4.17 -18.47 14.23
N ALA A 340 -3.41 -17.37 14.15
CA ALA A 340 -2.02 -17.31 14.58
C ALA A 340 -1.89 -17.04 16.08
N ARG A 341 -0.77 -17.52 16.62
CA ARG A 341 -0.24 -17.11 17.91
C ARG A 341 1.06 -16.34 17.78
N TRP A 342 1.80 -16.58 16.71
CA TRP A 342 3.04 -15.90 16.33
C TRP A 342 3.02 -15.63 14.83
N ALA A 343 3.68 -14.54 14.44
CA ALA A 343 3.75 -14.18 13.04
C ALA A 343 5.19 -13.87 12.60
N TYR A 344 5.50 -14.23 11.37
CA TYR A 344 6.63 -13.71 10.62
C TYR A 344 6.12 -12.98 9.39
N VAL A 345 6.70 -11.82 9.06
CA VAL A 345 6.33 -11.05 7.86
C VAL A 345 7.54 -10.90 6.95
N GLY A 346 7.42 -11.42 5.75
CA GLY A 346 8.48 -11.46 4.76
C GLY A 346 8.76 -10.11 4.08
N GLY A 347 9.81 -10.10 3.25
CA GLY A 347 10.30 -8.96 2.50
C GLY A 347 11.30 -8.08 3.26
N GLY A 348 11.56 -8.38 4.54
CA GLY A 348 12.47 -7.60 5.38
C GLY A 348 13.96 -7.79 5.11
N PHE A 349 14.35 -8.66 4.17
CA PHE A 349 15.71 -8.77 3.64
C PHE A 349 15.90 -7.95 2.35
N THR A 350 14.81 -7.41 1.84
CA THR A 350 14.77 -6.48 0.71
C THR A 350 14.21 -5.13 1.19
N PRO A 351 14.25 -4.05 0.39
CA PRO A 351 13.59 -2.79 0.74
C PRO A 351 12.05 -2.85 0.77
N TYR A 352 11.47 -4.04 0.70
CA TYR A 352 10.03 -4.27 0.47
C TYR A 352 9.37 -5.04 1.62
N LEU A 353 9.75 -4.77 2.88
CA LEU A 353 9.03 -5.32 4.04
C LEU A 353 7.51 -5.13 3.86
N HIS A 354 6.76 -6.23 3.92
CA HIS A 354 5.31 -6.22 3.80
C HIS A 354 4.62 -5.61 5.03
N SER A 355 3.29 -5.53 5.01
CA SER A 355 2.51 -4.92 6.09
C SER A 355 2.57 -5.78 7.36
N ILE A 356 3.17 -5.24 8.42
CA ILE A 356 3.17 -5.85 9.75
C ILE A 356 1.92 -5.47 10.56
N ILE A 357 1.21 -4.42 10.15
CA ILE A 357 0.02 -3.89 10.82
C ILE A 357 -1.10 -4.95 10.87
N GLU A 358 -1.23 -5.75 9.81
CA GLU A 358 -2.26 -6.80 9.72
C GLU A 358 -2.11 -7.86 10.81
N ALA A 359 -0.89 -8.35 11.06
CA ALA A 359 -0.61 -9.28 12.15
C ALA A 359 -0.76 -8.60 13.53
N THR A 360 -0.25 -7.37 13.67
CA THR A 360 -0.35 -6.58 14.91
C THR A 360 -1.80 -6.33 15.32
N ALA A 361 -2.73 -6.21 14.35
CA ALA A 361 -4.16 -6.00 14.62
C ALA A 361 -4.83 -7.15 15.41
N TYR A 362 -4.25 -8.34 15.34
CA TYR A 362 -4.67 -9.49 16.14
C TYR A 362 -3.92 -9.61 17.48
N GLY A 363 -3.07 -8.67 17.80
CA GLY A 363 -2.27 -8.71 19.03
C GLY A 363 -1.10 -9.71 18.95
N LEU A 364 -0.62 -10.05 17.76
CA LEU A 364 0.46 -11.04 17.60
C LEU A 364 1.84 -10.42 17.82
N PRO A 365 2.76 -11.16 18.45
CA PRO A 365 4.19 -10.90 18.31
C PRO A 365 4.59 -11.14 16.85
N VAL A 366 5.39 -10.24 16.28
CA VAL A 366 5.70 -10.26 14.85
C VAL A 366 7.22 -10.17 14.64
N ALA A 367 7.81 -11.17 13.97
CA ALA A 367 9.20 -11.11 13.53
C ALA A 367 9.30 -10.70 12.05
N TYR A 368 10.39 -10.03 11.68
CA TYR A 368 10.68 -9.59 10.31
C TYR A 368 12.19 -9.31 10.14
N GLY A 369 12.66 -9.29 8.89
CA GLY A 369 14.05 -9.02 8.55
C GLY A 369 14.49 -7.57 8.82
N PRO A 370 15.80 -7.26 8.72
CA PRO A 370 16.39 -6.03 9.26
C PRO A 370 16.20 -4.77 8.39
N ARG A 371 15.76 -4.90 7.13
CA ARG A 371 15.65 -3.74 6.22
C ARG A 371 14.33 -3.00 6.40
N ILE A 372 14.26 -2.22 7.48
CA ILE A 372 13.04 -1.51 7.92
C ILE A 372 13.11 0.01 7.73
N GLU A 373 14.13 0.56 7.09
CA GLU A 373 14.40 2.01 7.00
C GLU A 373 13.23 2.80 6.38
N ARG A 374 12.39 2.13 5.60
CA ARG A 374 11.22 2.73 4.96
C ARG A 374 9.91 2.45 5.69
N LYS A 375 9.98 1.82 6.86
CA LYS A 375 8.83 1.36 7.64
C LYS A 375 8.94 1.82 9.10
N PRO A 376 8.67 3.10 9.41
CA PRO A 376 8.73 3.62 10.79
C PRO A 376 7.94 2.75 11.78
N THR A 377 6.77 2.26 11.38
CA THR A 377 5.94 1.34 12.18
C THR A 377 6.70 0.08 12.64
N ALA A 378 7.62 -0.44 11.80
CA ALA A 378 8.42 -1.61 12.18
C ALA A 378 9.40 -1.25 13.29
N GLN A 379 10.04 -0.10 13.21
CA GLN A 379 10.93 0.40 14.25
C GLN A 379 10.17 0.62 15.57
N GLU A 380 9.04 1.31 15.52
CA GLU A 380 8.20 1.57 16.70
C GLU A 380 7.72 0.29 17.39
N LEU A 381 7.27 -0.71 16.61
CA LEU A 381 6.83 -1.99 17.15
C LEU A 381 8.00 -2.80 17.74
N ALA A 382 9.21 -2.69 17.19
CA ALA A 382 10.40 -3.32 17.75
C ALA A 382 10.78 -2.68 19.11
N GLU A 383 10.74 -1.36 19.20
CA GLU A 383 11.00 -0.60 20.45
C GLU A 383 9.98 -0.93 21.54
N LEU A 384 8.73 -1.16 21.16
CA LEU A 384 7.66 -1.60 22.08
C LEU A 384 7.72 -3.08 22.45
N GLY A 385 8.61 -3.86 21.84
CA GLY A 385 8.75 -5.31 22.08
C GLY A 385 7.62 -6.16 21.49
N VAL A 386 6.78 -5.58 20.62
CA VAL A 386 5.78 -6.30 19.81
C VAL A 386 6.44 -6.89 18.57
N GLY A 387 7.32 -6.10 17.94
CA GLY A 387 8.12 -6.50 16.79
C GLY A 387 9.46 -7.11 17.20
N ARG A 388 10.00 -8.02 16.39
CA ARG A 388 11.36 -8.54 16.52
C ARG A 388 12.08 -8.47 15.18
N ILE A 389 13.16 -7.72 15.13
CA ILE A 389 14.07 -7.70 13.99
C ILE A 389 14.97 -8.94 14.11
N VAL A 390 15.06 -9.73 13.04
CA VAL A 390 15.86 -10.96 12.97
C VAL A 390 16.73 -10.95 11.71
N GLU A 391 17.99 -11.30 11.85
CA GLU A 391 18.99 -11.26 10.79
C GLU A 391 19.26 -12.65 10.18
N ASN A 392 18.99 -13.71 10.93
CA ASN A 392 19.24 -15.09 10.55
C ASN A 392 18.24 -16.04 11.20
N ALA A 393 18.27 -17.32 10.78
CA ALA A 393 17.32 -18.32 11.22
C ALA A 393 17.46 -18.67 12.71
N GLU A 394 18.65 -18.60 13.25
CA GLU A 394 18.92 -18.83 14.67
C GLU A 394 18.23 -17.79 15.54
N GLN A 395 18.32 -16.52 15.18
CA GLN A 395 17.62 -15.43 15.91
C GLN A 395 16.09 -15.57 15.86
N LEU A 396 15.53 -16.03 14.73
CA LEU A 396 14.10 -16.30 14.64
C LEU A 396 13.70 -17.49 15.50
N ASP A 397 14.51 -18.55 15.49
CA ASP A 397 14.31 -19.76 16.28
C ASP A 397 14.36 -19.48 17.79
N ASP A 398 15.40 -18.78 18.24
CA ASP A 398 15.56 -18.35 19.64
C ASP A 398 14.37 -17.51 20.12
N TRP A 399 13.96 -16.51 19.30
CA TRP A 399 12.81 -15.68 19.61
C TRP A 399 11.51 -16.48 19.69
N PHE A 400 11.32 -17.44 18.80
CA PHE A 400 10.14 -18.30 18.81
C PHE A 400 10.15 -19.24 20.02
N ALA A 401 11.27 -19.89 20.30
CA ALA A 401 11.44 -20.79 21.44
C ALA A 401 11.20 -20.06 22.78
N GLU A 402 11.68 -18.80 22.91
CA GLU A 402 11.46 -17.97 24.10
C GLU A 402 9.98 -17.65 24.33
N LEU A 403 9.22 -17.45 23.25
CA LEU A 403 7.80 -17.07 23.33
C LEU A 403 6.84 -18.26 23.37
N LYS A 404 7.26 -19.42 22.84
CA LYS A 404 6.38 -20.55 22.56
C LYS A 404 5.57 -20.99 23.77
N ASP A 405 6.19 -21.04 24.95
CA ASP A 405 5.58 -21.50 26.19
C ASP A 405 5.44 -20.39 27.25
N ASN A 406 5.69 -19.14 26.86
CA ASN A 406 5.63 -17.99 27.78
C ASN A 406 4.32 -17.20 27.61
N GLU A 407 3.23 -17.76 28.16
CA GLU A 407 1.90 -17.14 28.08
C GLU A 407 1.85 -15.72 28.67
N LYS A 408 2.56 -15.48 29.78
CA LYS A 408 2.58 -14.13 30.41
C LYS A 408 3.21 -13.09 29.49
N ARG A 409 4.30 -13.47 28.80
CA ARG A 409 4.97 -12.57 27.84
C ARG A 409 4.13 -12.33 26.59
N LEU A 410 3.49 -13.40 26.08
CA LEU A 410 2.58 -13.29 24.94
C LEU A 410 1.39 -12.36 25.26
N GLU A 411 0.77 -12.46 26.42
CA GLU A 411 -0.34 -11.59 26.82
C GLU A 411 0.12 -10.14 26.95
N LYS A 412 1.29 -9.88 27.53
CA LYS A 412 1.88 -8.52 27.60
C LYS A 412 2.10 -7.93 26.20
N ILE A 413 2.68 -8.70 25.28
CA ILE A 413 2.91 -8.30 23.89
C ILE A 413 1.57 -8.01 23.21
N SER A 414 0.60 -8.91 23.39
CA SER A 414 -0.72 -8.78 22.80
C SER A 414 -1.45 -7.53 23.28
N GLN A 415 -1.36 -7.22 24.58
CA GLN A 415 -1.94 -5.98 25.12
C GLN A 415 -1.24 -4.73 24.54
N THR A 416 0.09 -4.74 24.50
CA THR A 416 0.86 -3.63 23.91
C THR A 416 0.51 -3.42 22.44
N ALA A 417 0.35 -4.49 21.67
CA ALA A 417 -0.07 -4.44 20.26
C ALA A 417 -1.49 -3.86 20.11
N ARG A 418 -2.44 -4.29 20.94
CA ARG A 418 -3.82 -3.74 20.95
C ARG A 418 -3.84 -2.24 21.28
N ASP A 419 -3.05 -1.81 22.26
CA ASP A 419 -2.96 -0.41 22.66
C ASP A 419 -2.28 0.44 21.57
N TYR A 420 -1.27 -0.09 20.92
CA TYR A 420 -0.63 0.54 19.76
C TYR A 420 -1.64 0.74 18.62
N MET A 421 -2.36 -0.31 18.24
CA MET A 421 -3.39 -0.24 17.21
C MET A 421 -4.48 0.78 17.53
N LYS A 422 -4.94 0.82 18.79
CA LYS A 422 -5.97 1.76 19.25
C LYS A 422 -5.53 3.23 19.13
N ARG A 423 -4.25 3.52 19.40
CA ARG A 423 -3.71 4.89 19.29
C ARG A 423 -3.61 5.39 17.85
N HIS A 424 -3.56 4.49 16.86
CA HIS A 424 -3.40 4.83 15.44
C HIS A 424 -4.70 4.73 14.64
N GLU A 425 -5.83 4.49 15.29
CA GLU A 425 -7.17 4.47 14.64
C GLU A 425 -7.72 5.87 14.42
N GLY A 426 -8.68 5.95 13.48
CA GLY A 426 -9.50 7.15 13.25
C GLY A 426 -9.08 7.96 12.03
N ALA A 427 -8.00 7.58 11.36
CA ALA A 427 -7.53 8.25 10.14
C ALA A 427 -8.63 8.27 9.06
N THR A 428 -9.28 7.14 8.82
CA THR A 428 -10.32 7.00 7.79
C THR A 428 -11.49 7.93 8.06
N GLU A 429 -12.03 7.97 9.27
CA GLU A 429 -13.20 8.79 9.59
C GLU A 429 -12.90 10.28 9.49
N SER A 430 -11.72 10.72 9.96
CA SER A 430 -11.26 12.11 9.85
C SER A 430 -11.14 12.56 8.39
N ILE A 431 -10.55 11.72 7.53
CA ILE A 431 -10.38 11.99 6.11
C ILE A 431 -11.74 12.03 5.40
N VAL A 432 -12.60 11.04 5.64
CA VAL A 432 -13.93 10.94 5.03
C VAL A 432 -14.80 12.13 5.44
N ALA A 433 -14.80 12.52 6.71
CA ALA A 433 -15.55 13.68 7.19
C ALA A 433 -15.15 14.94 6.41
N THR A 434 -13.84 15.22 6.30
CA THR A 434 -13.35 16.41 5.56
C THR A 434 -13.69 16.35 4.07
N ILE A 435 -13.53 15.19 3.41
CA ILE A 435 -13.88 15.03 1.99
C ILE A 435 -15.39 15.22 1.77
N SER A 436 -16.23 14.83 2.74
CA SER A 436 -17.68 14.89 2.61
C SER A 436 -18.27 16.29 2.89
N THR A 437 -17.65 17.08 3.77
CA THR A 437 -18.17 18.37 4.28
C THR A 437 -17.84 19.57 3.40
N HIS A 438 -16.80 19.53 2.57
CA HIS A 438 -16.55 20.63 1.63
C HIS A 438 -17.65 20.65 0.57
N GLU A 439 -18.72 21.38 0.86
CA GLU A 439 -19.65 21.85 -0.17
C GLU A 439 -18.93 22.93 -0.97
N GLY A 440 -18.69 22.66 -2.27
CA GLY A 440 -18.08 23.59 -3.20
C GLY A 440 -19.05 24.69 -3.59
#